data_497c7a85ca43d8c8752d0dbaacfb1a57
#
_entry.id   497c7a85ca43d8c8752d0dbaacfb1a57
#
_cell.length_a   1.000
_cell.length_b   1.000
_cell.length_c   1.000
_cell.angle_alpha   90.00
_cell.angle_beta   90.00
_cell.angle_gamma   90.00
#
_symmetry.space_group_name_H-M   'P 1'
#
loop_
_entity.id
_entity.type
_entity.pdbx_description
1 polymer ?
#
loop_
_entity_poly.entity_id
_entity_poly.type
_entity_poly.pdbx_seq_one_letter_code
_entity_poly.pdbx_strand_id
1 'polypeptide(L)'
;MENLIKQYDELQNIYGSKELNSVYGYGKRHNPKIALVFMNPTKRNIATNKSWTGLKAQWLGTKQIWDFLTKCGLFSADINDEIKAKKPSDWTYEFCEYVYKEVENQGLWITNLAKCSQDDARPLPDEIFVKYSHLLKKELELINPKYIFFFGNQVSSIMLEQQISVNTVRKKKFTLDINNKQYDSFAIFYPVGNGRFNQSKAIDDIKEILKK
;
A
#
# COMPACT_ATOMS: atom_id res chain seq x y z
N MET A 1 -1.06 16.93 5.31
CA MET A 1 -1.79 15.83 4.63
C MET A 1 -2.86 16.37 3.68
N GLU A 2 -3.71 17.33 4.06
CA GLU A 2 -4.80 17.86 3.21
C GLU A 2 -4.31 18.38 1.85
N ASN A 3 -3.20 19.12 1.81
CA ASN A 3 -2.62 19.59 0.56
C ASN A 3 -2.15 18.45 -0.36
N LEU A 4 -1.66 17.32 0.21
CA LEU A 4 -1.33 16.14 -0.58
C LEU A 4 -2.58 15.46 -1.17
N ILE A 5 -3.66 15.41 -0.40
CA ILE A 5 -4.94 14.85 -0.86
C ILE A 5 -5.44 15.62 -2.09
N LYS A 6 -5.41 16.94 -2.06
CA LYS A 6 -5.79 17.77 -3.22
C LYS A 6 -4.95 17.45 -4.46
N GLN A 7 -3.63 17.36 -4.31
CA GLN A 7 -2.73 17.01 -5.42
C GLN A 7 -2.98 15.57 -5.94
N TYR A 8 -3.29 14.62 -5.05
CA TYR A 8 -3.68 13.27 -5.46
C TYR A 8 -5.01 13.25 -6.25
N ASP A 9 -5.99 14.06 -5.85
CA ASP A 9 -7.26 14.17 -6.56
C ASP A 9 -7.12 14.84 -7.93
N GLU A 10 -6.24 15.83 -8.06
CA GLU A 10 -5.88 16.42 -9.36
C GLU A 10 -5.30 15.34 -10.30
N LEU A 11 -4.37 14.52 -9.80
CA LEU A 11 -3.79 13.43 -10.59
C LEU A 11 -4.79 12.30 -10.87
N GLN A 12 -5.76 12.04 -9.98
CA GLN A 12 -6.88 11.12 -10.27
C GLN A 12 -7.68 11.61 -11.47
N ASN A 13 -8.01 12.91 -11.52
CA ASN A 13 -8.77 13.49 -12.63
C ASN A 13 -8.05 13.39 -13.99
N ILE A 14 -6.71 13.38 -13.97
CA ILE A 14 -5.89 13.28 -15.19
C ILE A 14 -5.64 11.82 -15.59
N TYR A 15 -5.28 10.97 -14.64
CA TYR A 15 -4.74 9.62 -14.91
C TYR A 15 -5.62 8.48 -14.43
N GLY A 16 -6.59 8.74 -13.56
CA GLY A 16 -7.51 7.74 -13.05
C GLY A 16 -8.73 7.51 -13.92
N SER A 17 -9.46 6.43 -13.67
CA SER A 17 -10.78 6.24 -14.24
C SER A 17 -11.72 7.32 -13.72
N LYS A 18 -12.48 7.95 -14.65
CA LYS A 18 -13.41 9.04 -14.35
C LYS A 18 -14.52 8.64 -13.38
N GLU A 19 -14.87 7.35 -13.36
CA GLU A 19 -15.95 6.79 -12.53
C GLU A 19 -15.47 6.35 -11.14
N LEU A 20 -14.19 6.56 -10.83
CA LEU A 20 -13.59 6.11 -9.57
C LEU A 20 -13.02 7.27 -8.75
N ASN A 21 -12.97 7.09 -7.43
CA ASN A 21 -12.30 8.00 -6.50
C ASN A 21 -10.82 7.65 -6.35
N SER A 22 -10.01 8.64 -5.94
CA SER A 22 -8.69 8.40 -5.36
C SER A 22 -8.80 7.56 -4.09
N VAL A 23 -7.74 6.79 -3.80
CA VAL A 23 -7.61 6.06 -2.54
C VAL A 23 -6.26 6.37 -1.91
N TYR A 24 -6.26 6.72 -0.63
CA TYR A 24 -5.11 7.29 0.07
C TYR A 24 -4.42 6.28 0.99
N GLY A 25 -3.29 6.70 1.53
CA GLY A 25 -2.66 5.99 2.64
C GLY A 25 -3.46 6.14 3.94
N TYR A 26 -3.49 5.05 4.74
CA TYR A 26 -4.19 5.02 6.02
C TYR A 26 -3.49 4.08 7.01
N GLY A 27 -3.73 4.29 8.31
CA GLY A 27 -3.14 3.54 9.41
C GLY A 27 -2.45 4.43 10.43
N LYS A 28 -1.37 3.95 11.06
CA LYS A 28 -0.64 4.72 12.08
C LYS A 28 0.05 5.94 11.48
N ARG A 29 -0.48 7.11 11.76
CA ARG A 29 -0.12 8.38 11.12
C ARG A 29 1.25 8.93 11.55
N HIS A 30 1.71 8.61 12.76
CA HIS A 30 2.97 9.13 13.30
C HIS A 30 3.90 8.00 13.69
N ASN A 31 5.10 8.02 13.10
CA ASN A 31 6.15 7.04 13.33
C ASN A 31 5.66 5.59 13.22
N PRO A 32 5.01 5.17 12.10
CA PRO A 32 4.65 3.77 11.95
C PRO A 32 5.91 2.90 11.94
N LYS A 33 5.76 1.68 12.44
CA LYS A 33 6.82 0.67 12.36
C LYS A 33 7.18 0.37 10.90
N ILE A 34 6.15 0.29 10.04
CA ILE A 34 6.33 -0.04 8.63
C ILE A 34 5.34 0.77 7.77
N ALA A 35 5.84 1.36 6.69
CA ALA A 35 5.04 1.82 5.57
C ALA A 35 5.03 0.75 4.46
N LEU A 36 3.85 0.24 4.12
CA LEU A 36 3.62 -0.74 3.06
C LEU A 36 3.17 0.02 1.80
N VAL A 37 4.01 0.03 0.77
CA VAL A 37 3.78 0.80 -0.47
C VAL A 37 3.49 -0.14 -1.62
N PHE A 38 2.25 -0.14 -2.11
CA PHE A 38 1.79 -0.92 -3.27
C PHE A 38 1.75 -0.07 -4.54
N MET A 39 1.21 -0.60 -5.64
CA MET A 39 1.17 0.06 -6.95
C MET A 39 0.11 1.16 -7.02
N ASN A 40 -1.11 0.80 -7.35
CA ASN A 40 -2.28 1.67 -7.48
C ASN A 40 -3.56 0.91 -7.12
N PRO A 41 -4.62 1.61 -6.71
CA PRO A 41 -5.91 0.99 -6.44
C PRO A 41 -6.66 0.64 -7.74
N THR A 42 -7.57 -0.32 -7.65
CA THR A 42 -8.49 -0.69 -8.72
C THR A 42 -9.92 -0.71 -8.21
N LYS A 43 -10.90 -0.77 -9.11
CA LYS A 43 -12.34 -0.86 -8.77
C LYS A 43 -12.72 -2.04 -7.84
N ARG A 44 -11.80 -2.98 -7.57
CA ARG A 44 -12.00 -4.04 -6.58
C ARG A 44 -11.98 -3.52 -5.14
N ASN A 45 -11.35 -2.38 -4.91
CA ASN A 45 -11.40 -1.71 -3.63
C ASN A 45 -12.70 -0.89 -3.55
N ILE A 46 -13.59 -1.20 -2.61
CA ILE A 46 -14.88 -0.51 -2.47
C ILE A 46 -14.73 1.00 -2.24
N ALA A 47 -13.62 1.46 -1.66
CA ALA A 47 -13.32 2.87 -1.47
C ALA A 47 -13.18 3.66 -2.78
N THR A 48 -12.98 2.98 -3.91
CA THR A 48 -12.92 3.64 -5.22
C THR A 48 -14.29 4.03 -5.76
N ASN A 49 -15.37 3.42 -5.26
CA ASN A 49 -16.72 3.69 -5.73
C ASN A 49 -17.13 5.14 -5.38
N LYS A 50 -17.66 5.87 -6.35
CA LYS A 50 -18.16 7.25 -6.16
C LYS A 50 -19.25 7.38 -5.10
N SER A 51 -20.07 6.35 -4.91
CA SER A 51 -21.10 6.32 -3.87
C SER A 51 -20.56 5.99 -2.47
N TRP A 52 -19.27 5.60 -2.36
CA TRP A 52 -18.67 5.27 -1.08
C TRP A 52 -18.36 6.53 -0.26
N THR A 53 -18.97 6.64 0.90
CA THR A 53 -18.83 7.78 1.83
C THR A 53 -17.91 7.49 3.02
N GLY A 54 -17.39 6.24 3.11
CA GLY A 54 -16.50 5.80 4.20
C GLY A 54 -15.02 6.13 3.99
N LEU A 55 -14.16 5.40 4.68
CA LEU A 55 -12.70 5.53 4.57
C LEU A 55 -12.25 5.35 3.12
N LYS A 56 -11.49 6.30 2.60
CA LYS A 56 -10.83 6.16 1.30
C LYS A 56 -9.46 5.46 1.43
N ALA A 57 -9.47 4.30 2.09
CA ALA A 57 -8.29 3.52 2.42
C ALA A 57 -8.07 2.36 1.44
N GLN A 58 -6.86 1.79 1.47
CA GLN A 58 -6.47 0.69 0.60
C GLN A 58 -7.15 -0.63 0.99
N TRP A 59 -7.37 -1.51 0.01
CA TRP A 59 -7.75 -2.92 0.18
C TRP A 59 -9.12 -3.18 0.83
N LEU A 60 -9.98 -2.17 1.01
CA LEU A 60 -11.34 -2.37 1.53
C LEU A 60 -12.16 -3.23 0.59
N GLY A 61 -12.94 -4.18 1.14
CA GLY A 61 -13.72 -5.15 0.38
C GLY A 61 -12.89 -6.30 -0.24
N THR A 62 -11.59 -6.37 0.02
CA THR A 62 -10.70 -7.44 -0.48
C THR A 62 -10.30 -8.40 0.65
N LYS A 63 -9.81 -9.60 0.31
CA LYS A 63 -9.43 -10.62 1.29
C LYS A 63 -7.93 -10.96 1.26
N GLN A 64 -7.35 -11.04 0.07
CA GLN A 64 -6.03 -11.62 -0.13
C GLN A 64 -4.90 -10.90 0.60
N ILE A 65 -4.98 -9.57 0.71
CA ILE A 65 -3.94 -8.79 1.38
C ILE A 65 -3.97 -8.99 2.89
N TRP A 66 -5.14 -9.09 3.49
CA TRP A 66 -5.30 -9.29 4.93
C TRP A 66 -4.78 -10.68 5.34
N ASP A 67 -5.10 -11.72 4.56
CA ASP A 67 -4.55 -13.06 4.74
C ASP A 67 -3.01 -13.08 4.62
N PHE A 68 -2.46 -12.34 3.66
CA PHE A 68 -1.01 -12.17 3.52
C PHE A 68 -0.39 -11.48 4.75
N LEU A 69 -0.96 -10.36 5.21
CA LEU A 69 -0.45 -9.63 6.38
C LEU A 69 -0.54 -10.47 7.66
N THR A 70 -1.62 -11.25 7.81
CA THR A 70 -1.77 -12.21 8.93
C THR A 70 -0.66 -13.26 8.88
N LYS A 71 -0.38 -13.85 7.72
CA LYS A 71 0.71 -14.81 7.54
C LYS A 71 2.09 -14.22 7.82
N CYS A 72 2.25 -12.90 7.60
CA CYS A 72 3.47 -12.18 7.99
C CYS A 72 3.58 -11.90 9.50
N GLY A 73 2.51 -12.10 10.27
CA GLY A 73 2.43 -11.70 11.69
C GLY A 73 2.24 -10.19 11.88
N LEU A 74 1.65 -9.53 10.88
CA LEU A 74 1.41 -8.08 10.84
C LEU A 74 -0.08 -7.70 10.94
N PHE A 75 -0.96 -8.67 11.13
CA PHE A 75 -2.40 -8.44 11.23
C PHE A 75 -3.07 -9.55 12.05
N SER A 76 -4.15 -9.24 12.76
CA SER A 76 -4.89 -10.18 13.61
C SER A 76 -5.50 -11.33 12.79
N ALA A 77 -5.35 -12.57 13.29
CA ALA A 77 -6.00 -13.75 12.70
C ALA A 77 -7.52 -13.69 12.84
N ASP A 78 -8.02 -13.26 13.99
CA ASP A 78 -9.47 -13.19 14.27
C ASP A 78 -10.16 -12.19 13.32
N ILE A 79 -9.59 -11.00 13.17
CA ILE A 79 -10.13 -9.99 12.24
C ILE A 79 -10.03 -10.45 10.78
N ASN A 80 -8.95 -11.16 10.43
CA ASN A 80 -8.82 -11.74 9.10
C ASN A 80 -9.90 -12.80 8.82
N ASP A 81 -10.28 -13.60 9.80
CA ASP A 81 -11.35 -14.58 9.65
C ASP A 81 -12.72 -13.91 9.51
N GLU A 82 -12.97 -12.82 10.22
CA GLU A 82 -14.16 -11.98 9.99
C GLU A 82 -14.18 -11.41 8.56
N ILE A 83 -13.04 -10.92 8.06
CA ILE A 83 -12.90 -10.41 6.68
C ILE A 83 -13.20 -11.53 5.67
N LYS A 84 -12.69 -12.75 5.89
CA LYS A 84 -12.94 -13.90 5.00
C LYS A 84 -14.42 -14.28 4.92
N ALA A 85 -15.15 -14.14 6.01
CA ALA A 85 -16.58 -14.42 6.08
C ALA A 85 -17.45 -13.42 5.32
N LYS A 86 -16.99 -12.16 5.15
CA LYS A 86 -17.76 -11.09 4.50
C LYS A 86 -17.64 -11.08 2.98
N LYS A 87 -18.71 -10.64 2.30
CA LYS A 87 -18.65 -10.21 0.89
C LYS A 87 -18.23 -8.73 0.83
N PRO A 88 -17.74 -8.24 -0.31
CA PRO A 88 -17.41 -6.81 -0.46
C PRO A 88 -18.58 -5.87 -0.12
N SER A 89 -19.82 -6.27 -0.44
CA SER A 89 -21.07 -5.54 -0.13
C SER A 89 -21.36 -5.42 1.36
N ASP A 90 -20.79 -6.29 2.19
CA ASP A 90 -21.08 -6.37 3.62
C ASP A 90 -20.13 -5.51 4.47
N TRP A 91 -19.21 -4.79 3.80
CA TRP A 91 -18.29 -3.89 4.45
C TRP A 91 -19.00 -2.56 4.73
N THR A 92 -19.27 -2.29 6.00
CA THR A 92 -19.78 -1.00 6.46
C THR A 92 -18.65 -0.03 6.79
N TYR A 93 -18.99 1.24 7.03
CA TYR A 93 -18.03 2.23 7.50
C TYR A 93 -17.34 1.78 8.80
N GLU A 94 -18.14 1.34 9.78
CA GLU A 94 -17.65 0.91 11.10
C GLU A 94 -16.72 -0.31 10.99
N PHE A 95 -17.05 -1.26 10.11
CA PHE A 95 -16.18 -2.41 9.89
C PHE A 95 -14.86 -2.00 9.23
N CYS A 96 -14.88 -1.05 8.30
CA CYS A 96 -13.65 -0.50 7.72
C CYS A 96 -12.78 0.20 8.77
N GLU A 97 -13.39 0.99 9.66
CA GLU A 97 -12.66 1.62 10.77
C GLU A 97 -12.08 0.59 11.74
N TYR A 98 -12.84 -0.45 12.07
CA TYR A 98 -12.36 -1.55 12.90
C TYR A 98 -11.13 -2.25 12.30
N VAL A 99 -11.19 -2.59 11.02
CA VAL A 99 -10.04 -3.18 10.29
C VAL A 99 -8.84 -2.24 10.29
N TYR A 100 -9.05 -0.95 10.06
CA TYR A 100 -7.95 0.02 10.02
C TYR A 100 -7.47 0.45 11.40
N LYS A 101 -8.27 0.28 12.44
CA LYS A 101 -7.81 0.41 13.82
C LYS A 101 -6.78 -0.67 14.16
N GLU A 102 -6.98 -1.89 13.66
CA GLU A 102 -5.98 -2.95 13.79
C GLU A 102 -4.69 -2.62 13.02
N VAL A 103 -4.79 -2.10 11.79
CA VAL A 103 -3.62 -1.62 11.03
C VAL A 103 -2.82 -0.59 11.84
N GLU A 104 -3.52 0.34 12.50
CA GLU A 104 -2.90 1.34 13.38
C GLU A 104 -2.23 0.69 14.60
N ASN A 105 -2.92 -0.24 15.28
CA ASN A 105 -2.42 -0.96 16.45
C ASN A 105 -1.16 -1.76 16.14
N GLN A 106 -1.07 -2.37 14.96
CA GLN A 106 0.11 -3.09 14.47
C GLN A 106 1.25 -2.14 14.05
N GLY A 107 1.02 -0.84 14.09
CA GLY A 107 2.01 0.16 13.72
C GLY A 107 2.26 0.26 12.23
N LEU A 108 1.27 -0.03 11.41
CA LEU A 108 1.36 -0.02 9.96
C LEU A 108 0.78 1.27 9.35
N TRP A 109 1.38 1.69 8.23
CA TRP A 109 0.79 2.60 7.28
C TRP A 109 0.68 1.89 5.93
N ILE A 110 -0.51 1.79 5.38
CA ILE A 110 -0.76 1.12 4.09
C ILE A 110 -1.08 2.17 3.04
N THR A 111 -0.31 2.19 1.97
CA THR A 111 -0.46 3.18 0.90
C THR A 111 -0.12 2.59 -0.47
N ASN A 112 -0.37 3.35 -1.53
CA ASN A 112 0.08 3.05 -2.89
C ASN A 112 1.04 4.13 -3.39
N LEU A 113 1.89 3.79 -4.34
CA LEU A 113 2.69 4.78 -5.06
C LEU A 113 1.78 5.74 -5.81
N ALA A 114 0.93 5.25 -6.71
CA ALA A 114 -0.11 6.06 -7.33
C ALA A 114 -1.43 5.93 -6.57
N LYS A 115 -2.12 7.05 -6.35
CA LYS A 115 -3.44 7.08 -5.68
C LYS A 115 -4.60 6.99 -6.67
N CYS A 116 -4.33 7.12 -7.98
CA CYS A 116 -5.36 7.06 -9.00
C CYS A 116 -5.87 5.63 -9.19
N SER A 117 -7.19 5.51 -9.11
CA SER A 117 -7.89 4.24 -9.26
C SER A 117 -8.11 3.90 -10.73
N GLN A 118 -7.94 2.62 -11.06
CA GLN A 118 -8.11 2.08 -12.40
C GLN A 118 -9.23 1.03 -12.44
N ASP A 119 -9.86 0.87 -13.61
CA ASP A 119 -10.92 -0.13 -13.79
C ASP A 119 -10.41 -1.57 -13.65
N ASP A 120 -9.17 -1.80 -14.01
CA ASP A 120 -8.55 -3.12 -13.95
C ASP A 120 -7.13 -3.07 -13.34
N ALA A 121 -6.49 -4.24 -13.29
CA ALA A 121 -5.19 -4.42 -12.68
C ALA A 121 -4.02 -4.33 -13.69
N ARG A 122 -4.24 -3.73 -14.86
CA ARG A 122 -3.13 -3.46 -15.79
C ARG A 122 -2.15 -2.47 -15.15
N PRO A 123 -0.84 -2.71 -15.25
CA PRO A 123 0.12 -1.75 -14.75
C PRO A 123 -0.01 -0.40 -15.45
N LEU A 124 0.06 0.67 -14.67
CA LEU A 124 0.22 2.01 -15.21
C LEU A 124 1.62 2.16 -15.82
N PRO A 125 1.79 3.00 -16.85
CA PRO A 125 3.12 3.38 -17.34
C PRO A 125 3.98 4.01 -16.23
N ASP A 126 5.28 3.80 -16.28
CA ASP A 126 6.24 4.32 -15.30
C ASP A 126 6.17 5.85 -15.16
N GLU A 127 5.93 6.55 -16.26
CA GLU A 127 5.77 8.01 -16.29
C GLU A 127 4.68 8.52 -15.35
N ILE A 128 3.56 7.77 -15.24
CA ILE A 128 2.48 8.12 -14.31
C ILE A 128 2.94 7.90 -12.87
N PHE A 129 3.59 6.79 -12.57
CA PHE A 129 4.12 6.53 -11.23
C PHE A 129 5.17 7.56 -10.81
N VAL A 130 6.02 8.01 -11.74
CA VAL A 130 7.00 9.09 -11.49
C VAL A 130 6.30 10.41 -11.08
N LYS A 131 5.12 10.73 -11.65
CA LYS A 131 4.34 11.91 -11.21
C LYS A 131 3.89 11.82 -9.75
N TYR A 132 3.69 10.60 -9.24
CA TYR A 132 3.31 10.38 -7.83
C TYR A 132 4.50 10.25 -6.88
N SER A 133 5.68 9.88 -7.37
CA SER A 133 6.82 9.52 -6.50
C SER A 133 7.23 10.65 -5.55
N HIS A 134 7.26 11.90 -6.03
CA HIS A 134 7.60 13.06 -5.20
C HIS A 134 6.52 13.35 -4.14
N LEU A 135 5.24 13.10 -4.45
CA LEU A 135 4.14 13.26 -3.48
C LEU A 135 4.19 12.15 -2.42
N LEU A 136 4.50 10.92 -2.84
CA LEU A 136 4.69 9.83 -1.90
C LEU A 136 5.91 10.06 -1.01
N LYS A 137 7.02 10.61 -1.51
CA LYS A 137 8.15 11.00 -0.67
C LYS A 137 7.72 12.00 0.42
N LYS A 138 6.91 13.02 0.07
CA LYS A 138 6.32 13.95 1.06
C LYS A 138 5.39 13.24 2.06
N GLU A 139 4.57 12.28 1.61
CA GLU A 139 3.72 11.47 2.49
C GLU A 139 4.57 10.67 3.49
N LEU A 140 5.61 9.99 3.02
CA LEU A 140 6.54 9.22 3.84
C LEU A 140 7.29 10.10 4.86
N GLU A 141 7.71 11.29 4.45
CA GLU A 141 8.32 12.26 5.36
C GLU A 141 7.38 12.67 6.49
N LEU A 142 6.11 12.97 6.17
CA LEU A 142 5.09 13.37 7.14
C LEU A 142 4.76 12.28 8.16
N ILE A 143 4.69 11.02 7.75
CA ILE A 143 4.38 9.91 8.65
C ILE A 143 5.62 9.36 9.36
N ASN A 144 6.82 9.55 8.79
CA ASN A 144 8.10 9.19 9.36
C ASN A 144 8.23 7.70 9.77
N PRO A 145 8.12 6.73 8.83
CA PRO A 145 8.16 5.31 9.16
C PRO A 145 9.57 4.86 9.54
N LYS A 146 9.66 3.80 10.38
CA LYS A 146 10.93 3.14 10.67
C LYS A 146 11.44 2.34 9.46
N TYR A 147 10.56 1.59 8.81
CA TYR A 147 10.84 0.79 7.61
C TYR A 147 9.87 1.11 6.49
N ILE A 148 10.33 1.00 5.23
CA ILE A 148 9.50 1.14 4.04
C ILE A 148 9.61 -0.12 3.21
N PHE A 149 8.47 -0.77 2.92
CA PHE A 149 8.41 -1.95 2.06
C PHE A 149 7.75 -1.58 0.73
N PHE A 150 8.51 -1.66 -0.34
CA PHE A 150 8.06 -1.43 -1.72
C PHE A 150 7.66 -2.75 -2.37
N PHE A 151 6.40 -2.91 -2.73
CA PHE A 151 5.87 -4.14 -3.30
C PHE A 151 5.93 -4.15 -4.82
N GLY A 152 6.74 -5.07 -5.37
CA GLY A 152 6.94 -5.29 -6.80
C GLY A 152 8.13 -4.53 -7.39
N ASN A 153 8.59 -5.00 -8.55
CA ASN A 153 9.75 -4.44 -9.25
C ASN A 153 9.53 -2.97 -9.61
N GLN A 154 8.37 -2.64 -10.18
CA GLN A 154 8.06 -1.30 -10.68
C GLN A 154 8.06 -0.25 -9.56
N VAL A 155 7.33 -0.50 -8.47
CA VAL A 155 7.30 0.41 -7.31
C VAL A 155 8.69 0.59 -6.72
N SER A 156 9.42 -0.52 -6.55
CA SER A 156 10.79 -0.49 -6.01
C SER A 156 11.74 0.29 -6.91
N SER A 157 11.67 0.07 -8.24
CA SER A 157 12.57 0.74 -9.17
C SER A 157 12.34 2.25 -9.20
N ILE A 158 11.09 2.68 -9.22
CA ILE A 158 10.74 4.09 -9.28
C ILE A 158 11.13 4.81 -7.98
N MET A 159 10.80 4.21 -6.84
CA MET A 159 11.07 4.86 -5.55
C MET A 159 12.55 4.89 -5.18
N LEU A 160 13.31 3.88 -5.61
CA LEU A 160 14.76 3.79 -5.39
C LEU A 160 15.59 4.38 -6.53
N GLU A 161 14.95 4.89 -7.58
CA GLU A 161 15.58 5.55 -8.74
C GLU A 161 16.66 4.69 -9.41
N GLN A 162 16.44 3.36 -9.42
CA GLN A 162 17.32 2.37 -10.04
C GLN A 162 16.53 1.15 -10.48
N GLN A 163 17.03 0.41 -11.47
CA GLN A 163 16.36 -0.81 -11.89
C GLN A 163 16.46 -1.90 -10.82
N ILE A 164 15.31 -2.34 -10.30
CA ILE A 164 15.19 -3.37 -9.27
C ILE A 164 14.50 -4.61 -9.83
N SER A 165 15.15 -5.75 -9.65
CA SER A 165 14.51 -7.06 -9.70
C SER A 165 14.42 -7.62 -8.29
N VAL A 166 13.23 -7.71 -7.73
CA VAL A 166 13.02 -8.20 -6.35
C VAL A 166 13.66 -9.57 -6.16
N ASN A 167 13.62 -10.43 -7.20
CA ASN A 167 14.19 -11.78 -7.11
C ASN A 167 15.70 -11.78 -6.83
N THR A 168 16.43 -10.78 -7.30
CA THR A 168 17.90 -10.69 -7.14
C THR A 168 18.32 -9.91 -5.89
N VAL A 169 17.43 -9.09 -5.31
CA VAL A 169 17.75 -8.21 -4.19
C VAL A 169 16.99 -8.55 -2.91
N ARG A 170 16.48 -9.75 -2.79
CA ARG A 170 15.71 -10.20 -1.63
C ARG A 170 16.43 -9.86 -0.32
N LYS A 171 15.68 -9.29 0.63
CA LYS A 171 16.15 -8.94 1.99
C LYS A 171 17.31 -7.93 2.02
N LYS A 172 17.73 -7.41 0.86
CA LYS A 172 18.72 -6.34 0.80
C LYS A 172 18.09 -5.04 1.32
N LYS A 173 18.80 -4.41 2.24
CA LYS A 173 18.44 -3.07 2.71
C LYS A 173 18.89 -2.03 1.68
N PHE A 174 18.00 -1.10 1.37
CA PHE A 174 18.26 0.11 0.60
C PHE A 174 18.04 1.32 1.49
N THR A 175 18.73 2.40 1.17
CA THR A 175 18.50 3.70 1.78
C THR A 175 17.68 4.55 0.84
N LEU A 176 16.53 5.05 1.30
CA LEU A 176 15.76 6.06 0.59
C LEU A 176 16.04 7.42 1.22
N ASP A 177 16.61 8.34 0.45
CA ASP A 177 16.85 9.70 0.90
C ASP A 177 15.65 10.60 0.59
N ILE A 178 15.12 11.26 1.63
CA ILE A 178 14.04 12.26 1.49
C ILE A 178 14.46 13.50 2.33
N ASN A 179 14.72 14.63 1.68
CA ASN A 179 15.06 15.90 2.33
C ASN A 179 16.15 15.75 3.40
N ASN A 180 17.29 15.12 3.05
CA ASN A 180 18.43 14.83 3.93
C ASN A 180 18.14 13.86 5.08
N LYS A 181 17.00 13.19 5.07
CA LYS A 181 16.69 12.12 6.00
C LYS A 181 16.73 10.77 5.29
N GLN A 182 17.36 9.80 5.94
CA GLN A 182 17.53 8.45 5.42
C GLN A 182 16.50 7.50 6.04
N TYR A 183 15.87 6.71 5.18
CA TYR A 183 14.89 5.69 5.55
C TYR A 183 15.36 4.31 5.10
N ASP A 184 15.33 3.33 6.01
CA ASP A 184 15.57 1.93 5.68
C ASP A 184 14.42 1.40 4.83
N SER A 185 14.73 0.91 3.64
CA SER A 185 13.72 0.40 2.71
C SER A 185 14.09 -0.95 2.10
N PHE A 186 13.08 -1.70 1.66
CA PHE A 186 13.22 -3.05 1.13
C PHE A 186 12.29 -3.26 -0.06
N ALA A 187 12.80 -3.94 -1.09
CA ALA A 187 12.00 -4.40 -2.21
C ALA A 187 11.41 -5.77 -1.90
N ILE A 188 10.08 -5.88 -1.93
CA ILE A 188 9.32 -7.08 -1.57
C ILE A 188 8.52 -7.56 -2.77
N PHE A 189 8.37 -8.88 -2.94
CA PHE A 189 7.48 -9.42 -3.97
C PHE A 189 6.05 -8.95 -3.79
N TYR A 190 5.38 -8.62 -4.91
CA TYR A 190 3.96 -8.29 -4.88
C TYR A 190 3.15 -9.54 -4.48
N PRO A 191 2.34 -9.49 -3.39
CA PRO A 191 1.86 -10.71 -2.76
C PRO A 191 0.49 -11.21 -3.26
N VAL A 192 -0.21 -10.44 -4.09
CA VAL A 192 -1.60 -10.72 -4.50
C VAL A 192 -1.76 -10.70 -6.01
N GLY A 193 -2.91 -11.14 -6.51
CA GLY A 193 -3.18 -11.22 -7.95
C GLY A 193 -2.14 -12.11 -8.65
N ASN A 194 -1.54 -11.64 -9.72
CA ASN A 194 -0.49 -12.36 -10.45
C ASN A 194 0.79 -12.57 -9.62
N GLY A 195 1.00 -11.78 -8.58
CA GLY A 195 2.14 -11.91 -7.66
C GLY A 195 2.02 -13.05 -6.65
N ARG A 196 0.84 -13.69 -6.53
CA ARG A 196 0.57 -14.76 -5.55
C ARG A 196 1.56 -15.93 -5.58
N PHE A 197 2.13 -16.22 -6.74
CA PHE A 197 3.13 -17.29 -6.89
C PHE A 197 4.42 -17.04 -6.09
N ASN A 198 4.71 -15.79 -5.74
CA ASN A 198 5.86 -15.42 -4.91
C ASN A 198 5.43 -15.01 -3.48
N GLN A 199 4.19 -15.26 -3.07
CA GLN A 199 3.67 -14.84 -1.77
C GLN A 199 4.46 -15.47 -0.61
N SER A 200 4.81 -16.77 -0.69
CA SER A 200 5.62 -17.44 0.33
C SER A 200 6.98 -16.76 0.50
N LYS A 201 7.65 -16.43 -0.61
CA LYS A 201 8.92 -15.69 -0.56
C LYS A 201 8.79 -14.32 0.09
N ALA A 202 7.70 -13.60 -0.21
CA ALA A 202 7.43 -12.30 0.42
C ALA A 202 7.22 -12.43 1.94
N ILE A 203 6.48 -13.45 2.38
CA ILE A 203 6.25 -13.73 3.80
C ILE A 203 7.58 -14.03 4.51
N ASP A 204 8.41 -14.90 3.94
CA ASP A 204 9.69 -15.27 4.51
C ASP A 204 10.63 -14.06 4.61
N ASP A 205 10.68 -13.24 3.55
CA ASP A 205 11.51 -12.03 3.52
C ASP A 205 11.10 -11.02 4.61
N ILE A 206 9.79 -10.74 4.72
CA ILE A 206 9.26 -9.82 5.74
C ILE A 206 9.57 -10.34 7.15
N LYS A 207 9.32 -11.61 7.42
CA LYS A 207 9.59 -12.20 8.74
C LYS A 207 11.07 -12.13 9.11
N GLU A 208 11.97 -12.36 8.15
CA GLU A 208 13.40 -12.30 8.40
C GLU A 208 13.90 -10.86 8.60
N ILE A 209 13.41 -9.91 7.79
CA ILE A 209 13.76 -8.49 7.94
C ILE A 209 13.32 -7.95 9.31
N LEU A 210 12.16 -8.37 9.81
CA LEU A 210 11.60 -7.88 11.07
C LEU A 210 12.18 -8.55 12.33
N LYS A 211 12.93 -9.65 12.19
CA LYS A 211 13.67 -10.29 13.29
C LYS A 211 14.99 -9.58 13.63
N LYS A 212 15.48 -8.80 12.67
CA LYS A 212 16.71 -7.98 12.83
C LYS A 212 16.40 -6.63 13.47
#